data_845bb98f33103681a5d78165b775a9aa
#
_entry.id   845bb98f33103681a5d78165b775a9aa
#
_cell.length_a   1.000
_cell.length_b   1.000
_cell.length_c   1.000
_cell.angle_alpha   90.00
_cell.angle_beta   90.00
_cell.angle_gamma   90.00
#
_symmetry.space_group_name_H-M   'P 1'
#
loop_
_entity.id
_entity.type
_entity.pdbx_description
1 polymer ?
#
loop_
_entity_poly.entity_id
_entity_poly.type
_entity_poly.pdbx_seq_one_letter_code
_entity_poly.pdbx_strand_id
1 'polypeptide(L)'
;MPVFHREKAIELAARLLWLAGTSVSAFSLLLLLYLAERAFLLRHAERFTGSSAEALPDGPMLTDVAALFSGEASPAADGFARGPHGLRLATTCKPSFDHLSAADIETADSIWAQFGKLSEAELKVLLQNGLCPEWQSGVTATITDTQILVAVSSDIRIDPQNDIKIDPPPKGTKERHLTCRPGKFGFCVIAVAAGISL
;
A
#
# COMPACT_ATOMS: atom_id res chain seq x y z
N MET A 1 -18.31 -1.12 15.32
CA MET A 1 -17.46 -0.33 14.40
C MET A 1 -16.03 -0.43 14.90
N PRO A 2 -15.03 -0.66 14.08
CA PRO A 2 -13.64 -0.62 14.52
C PRO A 2 -13.33 0.77 15.11
N VAL A 3 -12.51 0.80 16.15
CA VAL A 3 -12.08 2.05 16.78
C VAL A 3 -10.88 2.58 16.00
N PHE A 4 -10.92 3.85 15.61
CA PHE A 4 -9.79 4.49 14.94
C PHE A 4 -8.65 4.75 15.92
N HIS A 5 -7.46 4.25 15.62
CA HIS A 5 -6.23 4.38 16.40
C HIS A 5 -5.37 5.50 15.83
N ARG A 6 -5.62 6.73 16.29
CA ARG A 6 -4.98 7.95 15.77
C ARG A 6 -3.46 7.90 15.86
N GLU A 7 -2.93 7.54 17.02
CA GLU A 7 -1.49 7.48 17.28
C GLU A 7 -0.79 6.49 16.34
N LYS A 8 -1.41 5.34 16.13
CA LYS A 8 -0.92 4.32 15.21
C LYS A 8 -0.90 4.82 13.77
N ALA A 9 -1.93 5.54 13.34
CA ALA A 9 -1.99 6.14 12.00
C ALA A 9 -0.91 7.21 11.78
N ILE A 10 -0.65 8.04 12.80
CA ILE A 10 0.41 9.06 12.78
C ILE A 10 1.79 8.39 12.68
N GLU A 11 2.07 7.39 13.50
CA GLU A 11 3.36 6.70 13.49
C GLU A 11 3.58 5.92 12.20
N LEU A 12 2.53 5.34 11.61
CA LEU A 12 2.60 4.70 10.30
C LEU A 12 2.97 5.70 9.20
N ALA A 13 2.32 6.86 9.17
CA ALA A 13 2.67 7.93 8.23
C ALA A 13 4.11 8.44 8.47
N ALA A 14 4.50 8.62 9.74
CA ALA A 14 5.86 9.00 10.10
C ALA A 14 6.89 7.96 9.64
N ARG A 15 6.58 6.67 9.73
CA ARG A 15 7.43 5.59 9.22
C ARG A 15 7.65 5.69 7.72
N LEU A 16 6.59 5.86 6.94
CA LEU A 16 6.69 6.01 5.49
C LEU A 16 7.48 7.25 5.09
N LEU A 17 7.24 8.40 5.74
CA LEU A 17 7.98 9.63 5.50
C LEU A 17 9.45 9.55 5.95
N TRP A 18 9.74 8.80 7.01
CA TRP A 18 11.10 8.53 7.44
C TRP A 18 11.88 7.72 6.39
N LEU A 19 11.24 6.69 5.83
CA LEU A 19 11.80 5.87 4.76
C LEU A 19 12.00 6.66 3.46
N ALA A 20 11.11 7.63 3.20
CA ALA A 20 11.24 8.54 2.06
C ALA A 20 12.46 9.45 2.17
N GLY A 21 12.80 9.89 3.38
CA GLY A 21 13.87 10.88 3.61
C GLY A 21 13.62 12.26 3.00
N THR A 22 12.46 12.47 2.36
CA THR A 22 12.06 13.70 1.67
C THR A 22 10.55 13.93 1.78
N SER A 23 10.03 14.98 1.14
CA SER A 23 8.59 15.21 1.08
C SER A 23 7.92 14.25 0.08
N VAL A 24 6.75 13.74 0.47
CA VAL A 24 5.90 12.85 -0.33
C VAL A 24 4.59 13.57 -0.62
N SER A 25 4.04 13.42 -1.82
CA SER A 25 2.74 14.04 -2.16
C SER A 25 1.65 13.49 -1.24
N ALA A 26 0.65 14.31 -0.96
CA ALA A 26 -0.47 13.90 -0.10
C ALA A 26 -1.17 12.67 -0.69
N PHE A 27 -1.38 12.66 -2.00
CA PHE A 27 -1.97 11.53 -2.70
C PHE A 27 -1.15 10.24 -2.51
N SER A 28 0.17 10.30 -2.79
CA SER A 28 1.04 9.12 -2.64
C SER A 28 1.07 8.61 -1.20
N LEU A 29 1.17 9.51 -0.21
CA LEU A 29 1.17 9.12 1.19
C LEU A 29 -0.15 8.43 1.58
N LEU A 30 -1.30 9.02 1.24
CA LEU A 30 -2.61 8.46 1.56
C LEU A 30 -2.85 7.12 0.88
N LEU A 31 -2.41 6.97 -0.37
CA LEU A 31 -2.48 5.70 -1.07
C LEU A 31 -1.58 4.64 -0.43
N LEU A 32 -0.35 4.98 -0.05
CA LEU A 32 0.56 4.04 0.63
C LEU A 32 -0.01 3.61 1.99
N LEU A 33 -0.67 4.52 2.73
CA LEU A 33 -1.37 4.21 3.97
C LEU A 33 -2.55 3.27 3.73
N TYR A 34 -3.33 3.49 2.66
CA TYR A 34 -4.40 2.57 2.27
C TYR A 34 -3.85 1.19 1.89
N LEU A 35 -2.77 1.11 1.13
CA LEU A 35 -2.14 -0.16 0.77
C LEU A 35 -1.59 -0.91 1.98
N ALA A 36 -1.06 -0.19 2.99
CA ALA A 36 -0.63 -0.79 4.25
C ALA A 36 -1.82 -1.36 5.04
N GLU A 37 -2.92 -0.60 5.16
CA GLU A 37 -4.17 -1.07 5.79
C GLU A 37 -4.70 -2.32 5.11
N ARG A 38 -4.75 -2.30 3.77
CA ARG A 38 -5.18 -3.41 2.92
C ARG A 38 -4.30 -4.66 3.12
N ALA A 39 -2.99 -4.50 3.09
CA ALA A 39 -2.05 -5.61 3.27
C ALA A 39 -2.13 -6.21 4.68
N PHE A 40 -2.32 -5.37 5.70
CA PHE A 40 -2.49 -5.80 7.08
C PHE A 40 -3.79 -6.57 7.27
N LEU A 41 -4.92 -6.05 6.76
CA LEU A 41 -6.22 -6.71 6.79
C LEU A 41 -6.17 -8.10 6.14
N LEU A 42 -5.50 -8.22 4.99
CA LEU A 42 -5.34 -9.49 4.28
C LEU A 42 -4.51 -10.52 5.05
N ARG A 43 -3.51 -10.06 5.80
CA ARG A 43 -2.59 -10.95 6.55
C ARG A 43 -3.16 -11.34 7.90
N HIS A 44 -3.83 -10.43 8.59
CA HIS A 44 -4.21 -10.57 9.99
C HIS A 44 -5.73 -10.65 10.20
N ALA A 45 -6.55 -10.42 9.16
CA ALA A 45 -8.02 -10.30 9.24
C ALA A 45 -8.48 -9.19 10.21
N GLU A 46 -7.61 -8.23 10.48
CA GLU A 46 -7.83 -7.08 11.35
C GLU A 46 -7.44 -5.80 10.64
N ARG A 47 -8.08 -4.68 11.01
CA ARG A 47 -7.70 -3.38 10.51
C ARG A 47 -6.45 -2.86 11.22
N PHE A 48 -5.55 -2.26 10.46
CA PHE A 48 -4.31 -1.69 10.95
C PHE A 48 -4.57 -0.46 11.84
N THR A 49 -5.25 0.54 11.27
CA THR A 49 -5.57 1.79 11.95
C THR A 49 -7.00 1.87 12.44
N GLY A 50 -7.86 1.00 11.97
CA GLY A 50 -9.30 1.03 12.25
C GLY A 50 -10.05 2.13 11.47
N SER A 51 -9.39 2.87 10.57
CA SER A 51 -10.03 3.89 9.74
C SER A 51 -10.99 3.28 8.73
N SER A 52 -12.07 3.97 8.44
CA SER A 52 -12.97 3.62 7.34
C SER A 52 -12.29 3.88 6.00
N ALA A 53 -12.63 3.08 4.98
CA ALA A 53 -12.09 3.22 3.65
C ALA A 53 -13.18 3.67 2.67
N GLU A 54 -12.83 4.59 1.78
CA GLU A 54 -13.70 5.10 0.72
C GLU A 54 -13.00 5.06 -0.63
N ALA A 55 -13.77 4.72 -1.66
CA ALA A 55 -13.39 4.97 -3.04
C ALA A 55 -13.65 6.44 -3.33
N LEU A 56 -12.66 7.15 -3.82
CA LEU A 56 -12.79 8.49 -4.39
C LEU A 56 -12.43 8.46 -5.87
N PRO A 57 -12.77 9.50 -6.65
CA PRO A 57 -12.50 9.52 -8.10
C PRO A 57 -11.03 9.24 -8.45
N ASP A 58 -10.10 9.72 -7.62
CA ASP A 58 -8.65 9.63 -7.86
C ASP A 58 -7.99 8.40 -7.24
N GLY A 59 -8.66 7.70 -6.32
CA GLY A 59 -8.10 6.53 -5.65
C GLY A 59 -8.82 6.16 -4.35
N PRO A 60 -8.54 4.98 -3.79
CA PRO A 60 -9.05 4.60 -2.49
C PRO A 60 -8.33 5.37 -1.39
N MET A 61 -9.03 5.68 -0.31
CA MET A 61 -8.52 6.48 0.79
C MET A 61 -9.09 6.03 2.14
N LEU A 62 -8.29 6.21 3.19
CA LEU A 62 -8.72 6.06 4.59
C LEU A 62 -9.23 7.40 5.09
N THR A 63 -10.52 7.50 5.42
CA THR A 63 -11.20 8.78 5.71
C THR A 63 -10.67 9.45 6.96
N ASP A 64 -10.55 8.70 8.07
CA ASP A 64 -10.06 9.27 9.34
C ASP A 64 -8.58 9.65 9.24
N VAL A 65 -7.79 8.86 8.51
CA VAL A 65 -6.37 9.17 8.24
C VAL A 65 -6.24 10.42 7.38
N ALA A 66 -7.05 10.55 6.33
CA ALA A 66 -7.02 11.72 5.47
C ALA A 66 -7.41 12.99 6.23
N ALA A 67 -8.37 12.90 7.16
CA ALA A 67 -8.77 14.01 8.01
C ALA A 67 -7.62 14.53 8.89
N LEU A 68 -6.69 13.67 9.32
CA LEU A 68 -5.50 14.10 10.07
C LEU A 68 -4.59 15.05 9.27
N PHE A 69 -4.53 14.88 7.94
CA PHE A 69 -3.62 15.62 7.07
C PHE A 69 -4.29 16.76 6.30
N SER A 70 -5.63 16.77 6.21
CA SER A 70 -6.41 17.80 5.49
C SER A 70 -6.96 18.90 6.40
N GLY A 71 -6.98 18.71 7.72
CA GLY A 71 -7.55 19.67 8.68
C GLY A 71 -6.71 20.91 8.91
N GLU A 72 -7.35 21.96 9.47
CA GLU A 72 -6.69 23.19 9.99
C GLU A 72 -5.83 22.89 11.23
N ALA A 73 -6.02 21.75 11.89
CA ALA A 73 -5.12 21.26 12.92
C ALA A 73 -3.74 21.10 12.29
N SER A 74 -2.82 21.96 12.70
CA SER A 74 -1.47 22.04 12.13
C SER A 74 -0.83 20.64 12.12
N PRO A 75 -0.42 20.12 10.95
CA PRO A 75 0.37 18.87 10.91
C PRO A 75 1.61 18.92 11.79
N ALA A 76 2.07 20.11 12.14
CA ALA A 76 3.19 20.35 13.05
C ALA A 76 2.96 19.83 14.46
N ALA A 77 1.71 19.74 14.95
CA ALA A 77 1.41 19.17 16.24
C ALA A 77 1.72 17.67 16.30
N ASP A 78 1.65 16.98 15.17
CA ASP A 78 1.94 15.55 15.01
C ASP A 78 3.34 15.27 14.45
N GLY A 79 4.21 16.30 14.40
CA GLY A 79 5.58 16.17 13.93
C GLY A 79 5.75 16.19 12.42
N PHE A 80 4.74 16.62 11.68
CA PHE A 80 4.79 16.78 10.22
C PHE A 80 4.98 18.25 9.81
N ALA A 81 5.54 18.46 8.63
CA ALA A 81 5.65 19.77 8.01
C ALA A 81 5.26 19.69 6.52
N ARG A 82 4.76 20.81 6.00
CA ARG A 82 4.57 20.93 4.55
C ARG A 82 5.92 21.14 3.89
N GLY A 83 6.21 20.33 2.88
CA GLY A 83 7.38 20.46 2.01
C GLY A 83 6.98 20.94 0.62
N PRO A 84 7.97 21.13 -0.27
CA PRO A 84 7.71 21.62 -1.62
C PRO A 84 6.84 20.71 -2.49
N HIS A 85 6.83 19.41 -2.17
CA HIS A 85 6.09 18.39 -2.95
C HIS A 85 5.01 17.66 -2.13
N GLY A 86 4.74 18.09 -0.88
CA GLY A 86 3.75 17.43 -0.05
C GLY A 86 4.10 17.47 1.44
N LEU A 87 3.89 16.37 2.14
CA LEU A 87 4.18 16.21 3.56
C LEU A 87 5.59 15.62 3.78
N ARG A 88 6.24 16.06 4.84
CA ARG A 88 7.52 15.52 5.33
C ARG A 88 7.53 15.52 6.86
N LEU A 89 8.47 14.83 7.46
CA LEU A 89 8.72 14.98 8.89
C LEU A 89 9.23 16.39 9.20
N ALA A 90 8.78 16.96 10.31
CA ALA A 90 9.23 18.28 10.78
C ALA A 90 10.66 18.24 11.32
N THR A 91 11.11 17.07 11.76
CA THR A 91 12.45 16.82 12.29
C THR A 91 13.22 15.84 11.43
N THR A 92 14.55 15.96 11.42
CA THR A 92 15.45 14.99 10.80
C THR A 92 15.79 13.82 11.75
N CYS A 93 15.39 13.90 13.02
CA CYS A 93 15.58 12.82 13.97
C CYS A 93 14.62 11.66 13.65
N LYS A 94 15.09 10.44 13.88
CA LYS A 94 14.25 9.25 13.74
C LYS A 94 13.06 9.37 14.70
N PRO A 95 11.81 9.25 14.20
CA PRO A 95 10.63 9.28 15.06
C PRO A 95 10.57 8.03 15.96
N SER A 96 9.89 8.16 17.09
CA SER A 96 9.50 6.99 17.88
C SER A 96 8.35 6.26 17.19
N PHE A 97 8.27 4.95 17.43
CA PHE A 97 7.23 4.08 16.89
C PHE A 97 6.67 3.20 18.01
N ASP A 98 6.27 3.83 19.12
CA ASP A 98 5.89 3.13 20.36
C ASP A 98 4.51 2.45 20.24
N HIS A 99 3.66 2.94 19.32
CA HIS A 99 2.33 2.38 19.06
C HIS A 99 2.33 1.36 17.90
N LEU A 100 3.47 1.17 17.20
CA LEU A 100 3.58 0.18 16.13
C LEU A 100 4.19 -1.11 16.66
N SER A 101 3.52 -2.22 16.42
CA SER A 101 4.10 -3.54 16.62
C SER A 101 5.16 -3.87 15.56
N ALA A 102 5.93 -4.93 15.78
CA ALA A 102 6.89 -5.42 14.80
C ALA A 102 6.21 -5.80 13.46
N ALA A 103 5.00 -6.37 13.49
CA ALA A 103 4.21 -6.71 12.31
C ALA A 103 3.73 -5.47 11.56
N ASP A 104 3.39 -4.40 12.28
CA ASP A 104 3.01 -3.11 11.71
C ASP A 104 4.19 -2.50 10.93
N ILE A 105 5.37 -2.47 11.56
CA ILE A 105 6.60 -1.96 10.94
C ILE A 105 6.99 -2.77 9.70
N GLU A 106 6.93 -4.11 9.79
CA GLU A 106 7.20 -4.99 8.66
C GLU A 106 6.25 -4.72 7.49
N THR A 107 4.97 -4.53 7.78
CA THR A 107 3.97 -4.20 6.76
C THR A 107 4.28 -2.86 6.10
N ALA A 108 4.57 -1.81 6.86
CA ALA A 108 4.94 -0.50 6.35
C ALA A 108 6.20 -0.56 5.47
N ASP A 109 7.22 -1.26 5.92
CA ASP A 109 8.50 -1.43 5.20
C ASP A 109 8.29 -2.20 3.89
N SER A 110 7.46 -3.24 3.89
CA SER A 110 7.11 -4.01 2.71
C SER A 110 6.38 -3.16 1.66
N ILE A 111 5.40 -2.37 2.08
CA ILE A 111 4.67 -1.44 1.20
C ILE A 111 5.61 -0.39 0.63
N TRP A 112 6.48 0.18 1.49
CA TRP A 112 7.48 1.14 1.01
C TRP A 112 8.45 0.53 -0.01
N ALA A 113 8.94 -0.67 0.24
CA ALA A 113 9.87 -1.36 -0.67
C ALA A 113 9.25 -1.60 -2.06
N GLN A 114 7.93 -1.82 -2.13
CA GLN A 114 7.21 -2.11 -3.37
C GLN A 114 6.79 -0.84 -4.12
N PHE A 115 6.28 0.16 -3.40
CA PHE A 115 5.56 1.29 -4.00
C PHE A 115 6.17 2.65 -3.65
N GLY A 116 6.98 2.75 -2.60
CA GLY A 116 7.45 4.03 -2.05
C GLY A 116 8.36 4.83 -2.97
N LYS A 117 8.95 4.21 -3.99
CA LYS A 117 9.82 4.87 -4.97
C LYS A 117 9.09 5.27 -6.26
N LEU A 118 7.82 4.88 -6.38
CA LEU A 118 7.01 5.21 -7.54
C LEU A 118 6.52 6.66 -7.45
N SER A 119 6.51 7.33 -8.58
CA SER A 119 5.88 8.64 -8.72
C SER A 119 4.36 8.54 -8.59
N GLU A 120 3.72 9.66 -8.31
CA GLU A 120 2.25 9.73 -8.25
C GLU A 120 1.59 9.26 -9.57
N ALA A 121 2.20 9.58 -10.71
CA ALA A 121 1.70 9.15 -12.01
C ALA A 121 1.76 7.63 -12.17
N GLU A 122 2.86 7.01 -11.77
CA GLU A 122 3.01 5.54 -11.81
C GLU A 122 2.03 4.86 -10.86
N LEU A 123 1.82 5.40 -9.66
CA LEU A 123 0.83 4.87 -8.72
C LEU A 123 -0.60 4.96 -9.30
N LYS A 124 -0.96 6.06 -9.96
CA LYS A 124 -2.25 6.20 -10.64
C LYS A 124 -2.43 5.19 -11.77
N VAL A 125 -1.39 4.95 -12.55
CA VAL A 125 -1.40 3.91 -13.60
C VAL A 125 -1.61 2.52 -13.00
N LEU A 126 -0.94 2.19 -11.88
CA LEU A 126 -1.13 0.91 -11.19
C LEU A 126 -2.56 0.74 -10.67
N LEU A 127 -3.18 1.81 -10.12
CA LEU A 127 -4.58 1.78 -9.70
C LEU A 127 -5.51 1.48 -10.88
N GLN A 128 -5.31 2.15 -12.02
CA GLN A 128 -6.10 1.91 -13.23
C GLN A 128 -5.91 0.49 -13.78
N ASN A 129 -4.75 -0.11 -13.56
CA ASN A 129 -4.43 -1.48 -13.96
C ASN A 129 -4.88 -2.54 -12.93
N GLY A 130 -5.68 -2.16 -11.93
CA GLY A 130 -6.30 -3.11 -11.01
C GLY A 130 -5.48 -3.42 -9.75
N LEU A 131 -4.56 -2.54 -9.34
CA LEU A 131 -3.84 -2.68 -8.05
C LEU A 131 -4.81 -2.82 -6.86
N CYS A 132 -5.96 -2.16 -6.94
CA CYS A 132 -7.03 -2.22 -5.94
C CYS A 132 -8.36 -2.54 -6.66
N PRO A 133 -8.67 -3.82 -6.92
CA PRO A 133 -9.89 -4.20 -7.66
C PRO A 133 -11.20 -3.76 -6.98
N GLU A 134 -11.15 -3.56 -5.65
CA GLU A 134 -12.26 -3.01 -4.86
C GLU A 134 -12.55 -1.53 -5.14
N TRP A 135 -11.62 -0.81 -5.78
CA TRP A 135 -11.79 0.57 -6.19
C TRP A 135 -12.20 0.67 -7.67
N GLN A 136 -13.14 1.57 -7.95
CA GLN A 136 -13.58 1.89 -9.31
C GLN A 136 -13.42 3.39 -9.57
N SER A 137 -12.75 3.75 -10.66
CA SER A 137 -12.54 5.14 -11.05
C SER A 137 -13.86 5.87 -11.24
N GLY A 138 -13.93 7.10 -10.72
CA GLY A 138 -15.10 7.98 -10.85
C GLY A 138 -16.28 7.63 -9.94
N VAL A 139 -16.18 6.60 -9.12
CA VAL A 139 -17.21 6.22 -8.17
C VAL A 139 -16.80 6.64 -6.76
N THR A 140 -17.72 7.29 -6.03
CA THR A 140 -17.56 7.56 -4.60
C THR A 140 -18.42 6.58 -3.83
N ALA A 141 -17.78 5.69 -3.07
CA ALA A 141 -18.46 4.67 -2.28
C ALA A 141 -17.61 4.20 -1.12
N THR A 142 -18.24 3.71 -0.05
CA THR A 142 -17.54 3.07 1.06
C THR A 142 -16.96 1.74 0.59
N ILE A 143 -15.69 1.49 0.92
CA ILE A 143 -15.01 0.21 0.70
C ILE A 143 -15.07 -0.60 2.00
N THR A 144 -15.75 -1.74 1.96
CA THR A 144 -15.88 -2.64 3.11
C THR A 144 -14.74 -3.64 3.16
N ASP A 145 -14.45 -4.17 4.37
CA ASP A 145 -13.45 -5.23 4.55
C ASP A 145 -13.75 -6.45 3.68
N THR A 146 -15.04 -6.80 3.57
CA THR A 146 -15.46 -7.92 2.72
C THR A 146 -15.11 -7.68 1.25
N GLN A 147 -15.27 -6.45 0.74
CA GLN A 147 -14.89 -6.13 -0.64
C GLN A 147 -13.38 -6.27 -0.85
N ILE A 148 -12.55 -5.81 0.11
CA ILE A 148 -11.09 -5.97 0.05
C ILE A 148 -10.72 -7.46 0.04
N LEU A 149 -11.29 -8.25 0.95
CA LEU A 149 -11.01 -9.68 1.07
C LEU A 149 -11.46 -10.47 -0.17
N VAL A 150 -12.63 -10.15 -0.73
CA VAL A 150 -13.16 -10.80 -1.95
C VAL A 150 -12.34 -10.41 -3.18
N ALA A 151 -11.95 -9.15 -3.32
CA ALA A 151 -11.16 -8.68 -4.44
C ALA A 151 -9.85 -9.47 -4.60
N VAL A 152 -9.18 -9.78 -3.49
CA VAL A 152 -7.94 -10.56 -3.51
C VAL A 152 -8.21 -12.06 -3.68
N SER A 153 -9.30 -12.58 -3.12
CA SER A 153 -9.68 -13.99 -3.31
C SER A 153 -10.03 -14.31 -4.77
N SER A 154 -10.46 -13.31 -5.54
CA SER A 154 -10.77 -13.45 -6.96
C SER A 154 -9.51 -13.59 -7.84
N ASP A 155 -8.38 -13.06 -7.39
CA ASP A 155 -7.07 -13.24 -8.06
C ASP A 155 -6.46 -14.62 -7.76
N ILE A 156 -6.88 -15.26 -6.67
CA ILE A 156 -6.52 -16.64 -6.36
C ILE A 156 -7.63 -17.53 -6.92
N ARG A 157 -7.58 -17.84 -8.21
CA ARG A 157 -8.34 -18.95 -8.77
C ARG A 157 -7.74 -20.24 -8.20
N ILE A 158 -8.17 -20.64 -7.02
CA ILE A 158 -8.01 -22.01 -6.56
C ILE A 158 -9.03 -22.81 -7.35
N ASP A 159 -8.58 -23.44 -8.42
CA ASP A 159 -9.32 -24.47 -9.10
C ASP A 159 -9.24 -25.74 -8.19
N PRO A 160 -10.34 -26.12 -7.49
CA PRO A 160 -10.29 -27.23 -6.53
C PRO A 160 -10.12 -28.59 -7.18
N GLN A 161 -9.97 -28.69 -8.51
CA GLN A 161 -9.87 -29.94 -9.26
C GLN A 161 -8.63 -30.07 -10.14
N ASN A 162 -7.68 -29.15 -10.06
CA ASN A 162 -6.47 -29.27 -10.88
C ASN A 162 -5.25 -29.48 -9.98
N ASP A 163 -4.88 -30.75 -9.79
CA ASP A 163 -3.52 -31.12 -9.42
C ASP A 163 -2.55 -30.38 -10.36
N ILE A 164 -1.65 -29.58 -9.78
CA ILE A 164 -0.69 -28.76 -10.49
C ILE A 164 0.19 -29.67 -11.37
N LYS A 165 -0.24 -29.90 -12.61
CA LYS A 165 0.67 -30.31 -13.68
C LYS A 165 1.40 -29.06 -14.16
N ILE A 166 2.60 -28.87 -13.66
CA ILE A 166 3.54 -27.91 -14.22
C ILE A 166 3.99 -28.50 -15.56
N ASP A 167 3.41 -28.04 -16.66
CA ASP A 167 3.92 -28.36 -17.98
C ASP A 167 5.32 -27.73 -18.12
N PRO A 168 6.32 -28.48 -18.57
CA PRO A 168 7.66 -27.92 -18.78
C PRO A 168 7.60 -26.84 -19.87
N PRO A 169 8.38 -25.75 -19.73
CA PRO A 169 8.37 -24.65 -20.69
C PRO A 169 8.75 -25.16 -22.09
N PRO A 170 8.18 -24.58 -23.16
CA PRO A 170 8.48 -24.96 -24.52
C PRO A 170 9.97 -24.79 -24.79
N LYS A 171 10.59 -25.86 -25.31
CA LYS A 171 12.01 -25.89 -25.68
C LYS A 171 12.26 -24.84 -26.77
N GLY A 172 12.96 -23.76 -26.43
CA GLY A 172 13.41 -22.80 -27.46
C GLY A 172 13.61 -21.35 -27.06
N THR A 173 13.43 -20.97 -25.80
CA THR A 173 13.70 -19.58 -25.37
C THR A 173 15.03 -19.53 -24.62
N LYS A 174 16.02 -18.78 -25.18
CA LYS A 174 17.33 -18.55 -24.54
C LYS A 174 17.11 -17.97 -23.14
N GLU A 175 17.49 -18.74 -22.14
CA GLU A 175 17.53 -18.35 -20.73
C GLU A 175 18.45 -17.12 -20.56
N ARG A 176 17.87 -16.00 -20.19
CA ARG A 176 18.62 -14.97 -19.45
C ARG A 176 18.50 -15.33 -17.98
N HIS A 177 19.58 -15.80 -17.41
CA HIS A 177 19.72 -16.07 -15.99
C HIS A 177 19.40 -14.81 -15.18
N LEU A 178 18.17 -14.71 -14.69
CA LEU A 178 17.83 -13.88 -13.56
C LEU A 178 17.89 -14.76 -12.32
N THR A 179 19.00 -14.66 -11.59
CA THR A 179 19.15 -15.32 -10.29
C THR A 179 18.23 -14.68 -9.29
N CYS A 180 17.05 -15.26 -9.09
CA CYS A 180 16.21 -14.98 -7.93
C CYS A 180 16.90 -15.55 -6.70
N ARG A 181 17.43 -14.72 -5.80
CA ARG A 181 17.76 -15.15 -4.44
C ARG A 181 16.46 -15.37 -3.69
N PRO A 182 16.25 -16.54 -3.04
CA PRO A 182 15.08 -16.77 -2.24
C PRO A 182 15.14 -15.90 -0.99
N GLY A 183 14.33 -14.85 -0.94
CA GLY A 183 14.00 -14.15 0.29
C GLY A 183 13.13 -15.06 1.15
N LYS A 184 13.33 -15.01 2.46
CA LYS A 184 12.69 -15.87 3.47
C LYS A 184 11.16 -15.70 3.62
N PHE A 185 10.49 -15.00 2.73
CA PHE A 185 9.06 -14.70 2.81
C PHE A 185 8.42 -14.96 1.45
N GLY A 186 7.51 -15.93 1.44
CA GLY A 186 6.78 -16.35 0.24
C GLY A 186 5.73 -15.33 -0.19
N PHE A 187 6.15 -14.30 -0.90
CA PHE A 187 5.27 -13.48 -1.70
C PHE A 187 5.61 -13.68 -3.16
N CYS A 188 4.65 -14.20 -3.91
CA CYS A 188 4.73 -14.27 -5.36
C CYS A 188 4.55 -12.84 -5.90
N VAL A 189 5.65 -12.21 -6.33
CA VAL A 189 5.60 -10.93 -7.04
C VAL A 189 5.14 -11.24 -8.45
N ILE A 190 3.93 -10.80 -8.82
CA ILE A 190 3.52 -10.79 -10.22
C ILE A 190 4.29 -9.67 -10.91
N ALA A 191 5.36 -10.02 -11.60
CA ALA A 191 6.04 -9.10 -12.49
C ALA A 191 5.18 -8.91 -13.73
N VAL A 192 4.43 -7.80 -13.80
CA VAL A 192 3.82 -7.35 -15.04
C VAL A 192 4.94 -6.82 -15.92
N ALA A 193 5.33 -7.61 -16.91
CA ALA A 193 6.24 -7.18 -17.95
C ALA A 193 5.50 -6.19 -18.87
N ALA A 194 5.70 -4.89 -18.64
CA ALA A 194 5.34 -3.87 -19.59
C ALA A 194 6.33 -3.96 -20.77
N GLY A 195 5.93 -4.61 -21.85
CA GLY A 195 6.60 -4.55 -23.13
C GLY A 195 6.37 -3.18 -23.75
N ILE A 196 7.30 -2.26 -23.59
CA ILE A 196 7.38 -1.05 -24.41
C ILE A 196 8.41 -1.37 -25.50
N SER A 197 7.93 -1.60 -26.74
CA SER A 197 8.76 -1.52 -27.95
C SER A 197 8.86 -0.06 -28.37
N LEU A 198 10.09 0.40 -28.59
CA LEU A 198 10.42 1.60 -29.35
C LEU A 198 10.27 1.33 -30.83
#